data_f9544a654655ab896fb4ef732c1da89f
#
_entry.id   f9544a654655ab896fb4ef732c1da89f
#
_cell.length_a   1.000
_cell.length_b   1.000
_cell.length_c   1.000
_cell.angle_alpha   90.00
_cell.angle_beta   90.00
_cell.angle_gamma   90.00
#
_symmetry.space_group_name_H-M   'P 1'
#
loop_
_entity.id
_entity.type
_entity.pdbx_description
1 polymer ?
#
loop_
_entity_poly.entity_id
_entity_poly.type
_entity_poly.pdbx_seq_one_letter_code
_entity_poly.pdbx_strand_id
1 'polypeptide(L)'
;MPRRASAAGRYVVVALLALTIGCRDKPPIDPLKLDGGMLTVDNRSSNDWTGVEIWLNRNHSVRIASIPAGGRQQVPLDAFVAGFGQRFNYKRTQITDLRLRGKLPDGSPFEIKKEFTVGGLEGAFGGKR
;
A
#
# COMPACT_ATOMS: atom_id res chain seq x y z
N MET A 1 12.41 17.09 -55.65
CA MET A 1 12.26 16.84 -55.24
C MET A 1 12.21 16.58 -54.20
N PRO A 2 12.20 16.63 -53.71
CA PRO A 2 12.22 16.43 -52.74
C PRO A 2 11.70 15.85 -51.87
N ARG A 3 11.54 15.57 -51.42
CA ARG A 3 11.04 15.14 -50.77
C ARG A 3 11.51 14.42 -50.01
N ARG A 4 12.04 14.04 -49.82
CA ARG A 4 12.62 13.35 -49.24
C ARG A 4 12.85 13.66 -47.96
N ALA A 5 13.04 14.50 -47.62
CA ALA A 5 13.41 14.97 -46.40
C ALA A 5 12.47 14.57 -45.33
N SER A 6 11.31 14.47 -45.66
CA SER A 6 10.33 14.21 -44.67
C SER A 6 10.55 12.92 -43.95
N ALA A 7 11.28 12.07 -44.55
CA ALA A 7 11.44 10.80 -43.92
C ALA A 7 12.14 10.90 -42.61
N ALA A 8 12.97 11.83 -42.48
CA ALA A 8 13.77 11.89 -41.30
C ALA A 8 13.01 12.12 -40.04
N GLY A 9 11.98 12.80 -40.13
CA GLY A 9 11.29 13.14 -38.91
C GLY A 9 10.73 12.00 -38.15
N ARG A 10 10.50 10.92 -38.82
CA ARG A 10 9.88 9.87 -38.14
C ARG A 10 10.68 9.15 -37.16
N TYR A 11 11.93 9.19 -37.27
CA TYR A 11 12.75 8.42 -36.41
C TYR A 11 12.71 8.87 -35.02
N VAL A 12 12.43 10.08 -34.79
CA VAL A 12 12.44 10.63 -33.49
C VAL A 12 11.46 9.96 -32.60
N VAL A 13 10.38 9.58 -33.16
CA VAL A 13 9.34 8.99 -32.37
C VAL A 13 9.76 7.71 -31.71
N VAL A 14 10.55 6.97 -32.38
CA VAL A 14 10.95 5.70 -31.83
C VAL A 14 11.73 5.82 -30.56
N ALA A 15 12.53 6.80 -30.48
CA ALA A 15 13.35 6.95 -29.32
C ALA A 15 12.54 7.15 -28.05
N LEU A 16 11.42 7.76 -28.17
CA LEU A 16 10.65 8.02 -27.01
C LEU A 16 10.13 6.80 -26.34
N LEU A 17 9.85 5.82 -27.11
CA LEU A 17 9.30 4.62 -26.55
C LEU A 17 10.24 3.94 -25.62
N ALA A 18 11.49 4.04 -25.89
CA ALA A 18 12.43 3.35 -25.08
C ALA A 18 12.44 3.88 -23.66
N LEU A 19 12.12 5.12 -23.50
CA LEU A 19 12.17 5.70 -22.20
C LEU A 19 11.14 5.15 -21.26
N THR A 20 10.01 4.83 -21.77
CA THR A 20 8.95 4.37 -20.90
C THR A 20 9.24 3.02 -20.32
N ILE A 21 10.03 2.26 -20.98
CA ILE A 21 10.31 0.94 -20.50
C ILE A 21 11.08 0.95 -19.19
N GLY A 22 11.98 1.85 -19.06
CA GLY A 22 12.77 1.89 -17.85
C GLY A 22 11.97 2.16 -16.60
N CYS A 23 10.84 2.79 -16.75
CA CYS A 23 10.08 3.12 -15.57
C CYS A 23 9.46 1.93 -14.89
N ARG A 24 9.39 0.84 -15.57
CA ARG A 24 8.74 -0.30 -14.99
C ARG A 24 9.60 -1.12 -14.10
N ASP A 25 10.85 -0.79 -14.01
CA ASP A 25 11.74 -1.57 -13.20
C ASP A 25 11.60 -1.31 -11.73
N LYS A 26 10.92 -0.27 -11.35
CA LYS A 26 10.79 0.05 -9.95
C LYS A 26 9.83 -0.90 -9.26
N PRO A 27 10.19 -1.41 -8.10
CA PRO A 27 9.27 -2.30 -7.39
C PRO A 27 8.08 -1.51 -6.87
N PRO A 28 6.95 -2.15 -6.72
CA PRO A 28 5.79 -1.48 -6.18
C PRO A 28 6.02 -1.10 -4.73
N ILE A 29 5.40 -0.02 -4.31
CA ILE A 29 5.50 0.42 -2.94
C ILE A 29 4.41 -0.26 -2.14
N ASP A 30 4.78 -0.81 -1.01
CA ASP A 30 3.83 -1.48 -0.15
C ASP A 30 2.92 -0.43 0.48
N PRO A 31 1.62 -0.52 0.28
CA PRO A 31 0.72 0.47 0.84
C PRO A 31 0.56 0.38 2.36
N LEU A 32 0.95 -0.73 2.96
CA LEU A 32 0.85 -0.88 4.40
C LEU A 32 2.22 -1.21 4.95
N LYS A 33 2.79 -0.28 5.70
CA LYS A 33 4.13 -0.46 6.21
C LYS A 33 4.16 -0.29 7.71
N LEU A 34 4.72 -1.26 8.40
CA LEU A 34 4.86 -1.18 9.86
C LEU A 34 6.27 -0.79 10.21
N ASP A 35 6.39 0.10 11.17
CA ASP A 35 7.69 0.53 11.61
C ASP A 35 7.58 0.86 13.10
N GLY A 36 8.02 -0.07 13.94
CA GLY A 36 7.89 0.09 15.37
C GLY A 36 6.43 0.11 15.74
N GLY A 37 6.00 1.11 16.43
CA GLY A 37 4.61 1.22 16.83
C GLY A 37 3.74 2.03 15.89
N MET A 38 4.17 2.18 14.64
CA MET A 38 3.45 3.04 13.71
C MET A 38 3.12 2.30 12.43
N LEU A 39 1.90 2.44 11.97
CA LEU A 39 1.50 1.94 10.66
C LEU A 39 1.42 3.11 9.70
N THR A 40 2.07 3.00 8.57
CA THR A 40 1.97 4.01 7.53
C THR A 40 1.14 3.43 6.39
N VAL A 41 0.08 4.15 6.01
CA VAL A 41 -0.76 3.77 4.90
C VAL A 41 -0.45 4.73 3.77
N ASP A 42 -0.08 4.19 2.63
CA ASP A 42 0.36 5.01 1.51
C ASP A 42 -0.56 4.75 0.33
N ASN A 43 -1.39 5.71 0.00
CA ASN A 43 -2.31 5.57 -1.13
C ASN A 43 -1.61 6.00 -2.39
N ARG A 44 -0.98 5.03 -3.05
CA ARG A 44 -0.24 5.32 -4.27
C ARG A 44 -1.10 5.21 -5.51
N SER A 45 -2.38 5.03 -5.33
CA SER A 45 -3.28 4.91 -6.49
C SER A 45 -3.68 6.30 -6.97
N SER A 46 -4.37 6.34 -8.07
CA SER A 46 -4.87 7.59 -8.61
C SER A 46 -6.25 7.94 -8.08
N ASN A 47 -6.77 7.16 -7.16
CA ASN A 47 -8.11 7.38 -6.62
C ASN A 47 -8.05 7.69 -5.14
N ASP A 48 -8.94 8.57 -4.70
CA ASP A 48 -9.09 8.83 -3.27
C ASP A 48 -9.76 7.62 -2.64
N TRP A 49 -9.38 7.31 -1.43
CA TRP A 49 -10.01 6.23 -0.66
C TRP A 49 -10.87 6.87 0.42
N THR A 50 -12.10 6.41 0.55
CA THR A 50 -13.00 6.95 1.58
C THR A 50 -13.52 5.81 2.44
N GLY A 51 -14.02 6.16 3.60
CA GLY A 51 -14.57 5.17 4.51
C GLY A 51 -13.55 4.09 4.82
N VAL A 52 -12.32 4.47 5.09
CA VAL A 52 -11.25 3.51 5.27
C VAL A 52 -11.34 2.90 6.66
N GLU A 53 -11.24 1.58 6.69
CA GLU A 53 -11.26 0.86 7.95
C GLU A 53 -10.11 -0.11 7.94
N ILE A 54 -9.28 -0.07 8.95
CA ILE A 54 -8.11 -0.93 9.01
C ILE A 54 -8.26 -1.88 10.19
N TRP A 55 -8.12 -3.16 9.91
CA TRP A 55 -8.25 -4.20 10.94
C TRP A 55 -6.90 -4.82 11.20
N LEU A 56 -6.59 -4.97 12.47
CA LEU A 56 -5.35 -5.51 12.93
C LEU A 56 -5.65 -6.82 13.63
N ASN A 57 -5.07 -7.90 13.19
CA ASN A 57 -5.31 -9.22 13.74
C ASN A 57 -6.79 -9.56 13.83
N ARG A 58 -7.60 -8.93 12.99
CA ARG A 58 -9.03 -9.22 12.88
C ARG A 58 -9.87 -8.81 14.07
N ASN A 59 -9.30 -8.23 15.09
CA ASN A 59 -10.11 -7.87 16.27
C ASN A 59 -9.88 -6.45 16.76
N HIS A 60 -8.92 -5.73 16.22
CA HIS A 60 -8.73 -4.33 16.56
C HIS A 60 -8.84 -3.50 15.29
N SER A 61 -9.48 -2.36 15.36
CA SER A 61 -9.66 -1.57 14.15
C SER A 61 -9.54 -0.08 14.41
N VAL A 62 -9.34 0.64 13.32
CA VAL A 62 -9.32 2.09 13.34
C VAL A 62 -9.99 2.55 12.05
N ARG A 63 -10.61 3.73 12.09
CA ARG A 63 -11.27 4.28 10.92
C ARG A 63 -10.63 5.59 10.52
N ILE A 64 -10.53 5.80 9.23
CA ILE A 64 -10.00 7.02 8.66
C ILE A 64 -11.00 7.48 7.62
N ALA A 65 -11.42 8.73 7.70
CA ALA A 65 -12.46 9.20 6.80
C ALA A 65 -12.05 9.13 5.35
N SER A 66 -10.84 9.54 5.04
CA SER A 66 -10.38 9.47 3.67
C SER A 66 -8.86 9.56 3.61
N ILE A 67 -8.30 9.00 2.55
CA ILE A 67 -6.88 9.13 2.25
C ILE A 67 -6.82 9.50 0.77
N PRO A 68 -6.43 10.73 0.46
CA PRO A 68 -6.45 11.16 -0.94
C PRO A 68 -5.43 10.43 -1.80
N ALA A 69 -5.66 10.46 -3.09
CA ALA A 69 -4.73 9.86 -4.03
C ALA A 69 -3.35 10.45 -3.82
N GLY A 70 -2.37 9.58 -3.72
CA GLY A 70 -1.01 10.03 -3.45
C GLY A 70 -0.76 10.40 -2.00
N GLY A 71 -1.77 10.32 -1.15
CA GLY A 71 -1.63 10.71 0.24
C GLY A 71 -1.08 9.61 1.12
N ARG A 72 -0.62 10.01 2.30
CA ARG A 72 -0.04 9.11 3.24
C ARG A 72 -0.63 9.40 4.61
N GLN A 73 -0.93 8.36 5.35
CA GLN A 73 -1.52 8.51 6.66
C GLN A 73 -0.75 7.64 7.64
N GLN A 74 -0.37 8.21 8.77
CA GLN A 74 0.31 7.44 9.80
C GLN A 74 -0.65 7.19 10.95
N VAL A 75 -0.67 5.97 11.44
CA VAL A 75 -1.59 5.58 12.50
C VAL A 75 -0.81 4.86 13.57
N PRO A 76 -0.82 5.37 14.80
CA PRO A 76 -0.16 4.64 15.88
C PRO A 76 -0.88 3.33 16.12
N LEU A 77 -0.14 2.29 16.41
CA LEU A 77 -0.76 0.99 16.61
C LEU A 77 -1.65 0.97 17.84
N ASP A 78 -1.37 1.79 18.82
CA ASP A 78 -2.23 1.83 19.99
C ASP A 78 -3.52 2.61 19.77
N ALA A 79 -3.71 3.16 18.58
CA ALA A 79 -4.98 3.78 18.24
C ALA A 79 -6.01 2.73 17.82
N PHE A 80 -5.56 1.53 17.54
CA PHE A 80 -6.48 0.47 17.16
C PHE A 80 -7.16 -0.07 18.39
N VAL A 81 -8.48 -0.23 18.34
CA VAL A 81 -9.24 -0.68 19.50
C VAL A 81 -10.10 -1.87 19.16
N ALA A 82 -10.27 -2.71 20.14
CA ALA A 82 -11.18 -3.86 20.02
C ALA A 82 -12.59 -3.44 20.35
N GLY A 83 -13.51 -4.35 20.21
CA GLY A 83 -14.92 -4.06 20.44
C GLY A 83 -15.22 -3.55 21.83
N PHE A 84 -14.40 -3.86 22.80
CA PHE A 84 -14.62 -3.39 24.16
C PHE A 84 -13.89 -2.09 24.44
N GLY A 85 -13.28 -1.52 23.45
CA GLY A 85 -12.50 -0.31 23.67
C GLY A 85 -11.07 -0.56 24.12
N GLN A 86 -10.66 -1.81 24.13
CA GLN A 86 -9.28 -2.10 24.49
C GLN A 86 -8.33 -1.74 23.39
N ARG A 87 -7.29 -1.04 23.74
CA ARG A 87 -6.30 -0.63 22.73
C ARG A 87 -5.32 -1.75 22.46
N PHE A 88 -4.83 -1.77 21.24
CA PHE A 88 -3.86 -2.77 20.84
C PHE A 88 -2.53 -2.48 21.54
N ASN A 89 -1.90 -3.49 22.08
CA ASN A 89 -0.62 -3.34 22.73
C ASN A 89 0.46 -3.98 21.87
N TYR A 90 1.10 -3.17 21.06
CA TYR A 90 2.04 -3.70 20.09
C TYR A 90 3.33 -4.23 20.75
N LYS A 91 3.57 -3.88 21.99
CA LYS A 91 4.75 -4.40 22.67
C LYS A 91 4.55 -5.80 23.16
N ARG A 92 3.30 -6.22 23.30
CA ARG A 92 3.03 -7.55 23.80
C ARG A 92 2.38 -8.46 22.80
N THR A 93 1.78 -7.91 21.79
CA THR A 93 0.98 -8.68 20.85
C THR A 93 1.60 -8.62 19.48
N GLN A 94 1.80 -9.80 18.91
CA GLN A 94 2.37 -9.87 17.59
C GLN A 94 1.34 -9.60 16.53
N ILE A 95 1.73 -8.92 15.48
CA ILE A 95 0.82 -8.63 14.38
C ILE A 95 0.93 -9.75 13.37
N THR A 96 -0.20 -10.36 13.07
CA THR A 96 -0.23 -11.45 12.12
C THR A 96 -0.93 -11.05 10.84
N ASP A 97 -1.81 -10.07 10.90
CA ASP A 97 -2.55 -9.75 9.69
C ASP A 97 -3.07 -8.32 9.77
N LEU A 98 -3.06 -7.66 8.63
CA LEU A 98 -3.62 -6.33 8.48
C LEU A 98 -4.56 -6.36 7.29
N ARG A 99 -5.70 -5.71 7.42
CA ARG A 99 -6.64 -5.57 6.33
C ARG A 99 -7.11 -4.14 6.28
N LEU A 100 -7.05 -3.57 5.12
CA LEU A 100 -7.55 -2.22 4.90
C LEU A 100 -8.71 -2.32 3.93
N ARG A 101 -9.85 -1.78 4.30
CA ARG A 101 -11.01 -1.73 3.44
C ARG A 101 -11.40 -0.30 3.22
N GLY A 102 -11.90 -0.02 2.06
CA GLY A 102 -12.35 1.33 1.77
C GLY A 102 -13.22 1.33 0.55
N LYS A 103 -13.53 2.52 0.07
CA LYS A 103 -14.32 2.69 -1.12
C LYS A 103 -13.62 3.61 -2.08
N LEU A 104 -13.78 3.31 -3.35
CA LEU A 104 -13.26 4.15 -4.41
C LEU A 104 -14.25 5.27 -4.70
N PRO A 105 -13.88 6.25 -5.51
CA PRO A 105 -14.79 7.36 -5.78
C PRO A 105 -16.12 6.96 -6.35
N ASP A 106 -16.18 5.85 -7.07
CA ASP A 106 -17.44 5.40 -7.64
C ASP A 106 -18.27 4.59 -6.62
N GLY A 107 -17.80 4.48 -5.39
CA GLY A 107 -18.52 3.76 -4.37
C GLY A 107 -18.20 2.29 -4.28
N SER A 108 -17.39 1.77 -5.17
CA SER A 108 -17.09 0.34 -5.13
C SER A 108 -16.10 0.04 -4.00
N PRO A 109 -16.28 -1.06 -3.31
CA PRO A 109 -15.40 -1.40 -2.20
C PRO A 109 -14.12 -2.04 -2.70
N PHE A 110 -13.07 -1.92 -1.90
CA PHE A 110 -11.82 -2.58 -2.17
C PHE A 110 -11.19 -3.02 -0.86
N GLU A 111 -10.25 -3.94 -0.95
CA GLU A 111 -9.59 -4.45 0.24
C GLU A 111 -8.12 -4.72 -0.06
N ILE A 112 -7.26 -4.38 0.88
CA ILE A 112 -5.85 -4.70 0.80
C ILE A 112 -5.54 -5.55 2.03
N LYS A 113 -4.91 -6.68 1.82
CA LYS A 113 -4.57 -7.58 2.91
C LYS A 113 -3.08 -7.77 2.97
N LYS A 114 -2.57 -7.91 4.18
CA LYS A 114 -1.16 -8.18 4.35
C LYS A 114 -1.02 -9.14 5.53
N GLU A 115 -0.35 -10.24 5.30
CA GLU A 115 -0.14 -11.24 6.34
C GLU A 115 1.32 -11.29 6.69
N PHE A 116 1.61 -11.55 7.95
CA PHE A 116 2.96 -11.58 8.43
C PHE A 116 3.28 -12.97 8.94
N THR A 117 4.51 -13.36 8.75
CA THR A 117 4.97 -14.63 9.28
C THR A 117 5.00 -14.53 10.78
N VAL A 118 4.32 -15.43 11.41
CA VAL A 118 4.22 -15.40 12.83
C VAL A 118 5.44 -15.98 13.47
N GLY A 119 5.88 -15.32 14.46
CA GLY A 119 6.85 -15.87 15.30
C GLY A 119 8.21 -15.76 14.81
N GLY A 120 8.99 -15.17 15.58
CA GLY A 120 10.36 -15.16 15.30
C GLY A 120 10.88 -16.54 15.22
N LEU A 121 10.14 -17.48 15.71
CA LEU A 121 10.56 -18.80 15.66
C LEU A 121 10.74 -19.30 14.29
N GLU A 122 9.82 -18.99 13.45
CA GLU A 122 9.96 -19.36 12.11
C GLU A 122 11.11 -18.69 11.46
N GLY A 123 11.28 -17.45 11.76
CA GLY A 123 12.39 -16.73 11.23
C GLY A 123 13.68 -17.30 11.76
N ALA A 124 13.67 -17.74 12.97
CA ALA A 124 14.88 -18.27 13.55
C ALA A 124 15.24 -19.59 12.94
N PHE A 125 14.28 -20.37 12.62
CA PHE A 125 14.56 -21.62 12.05
C PHE A 125 14.74 -21.58 10.60
N GLY A 126 14.67 -20.63 10.10
CA GLY A 126 14.83 -20.71 8.84
C GLY A 126 14.04 -20.21 8.12
N GLY A 127 13.71 -19.65 8.57
CA GLY A 127 13.13 -19.11 7.83
C GLY A 127 13.06 -19.54 6.63
N LYS A 128 13.19 -20.03 6.68
CA LYS A 128 13.09 -20.33 5.80
C LYS A 128 12.26 -20.75 5.28
N ARG A 129 11.91 -20.86 5.35
CA ARG A 129 11.14 -21.31 4.78
C ARG A 129 10.82 -20.96 3.97
#